data_4dc02defeacc0fb2e18b9865d0bcd614
#
_entry.id   4dc02defeacc0fb2e18b9865d0bcd614
#
_cell.length_a   1.000
_cell.length_b   1.000
_cell.length_c   1.000
_cell.angle_alpha   90.00
_cell.angle_beta   90.00
_cell.angle_gamma   90.00
#
_symmetry.space_group_name_H-M   'P 1'
#
loop_
_entity.id
_entity.type
_entity.pdbx_description
1 polymer ?
#
loop_
_entity_poly.entity_id
_entity_poly.type
_entity_poly.pdbx_seq_one_letter_code
_entity_poly.pdbx_strand_id
1 'polypeptide(L)'
;RYLNADKMIIKGAPVLPHALINNVHDKLGEHGEKLLEYVKWLRDRILSKRTDESYNPVFHLDLYGTIGAAFGDFNFSAMADYIAKVEQAAKPFHVRIEGPMDCDSDRETQIKALSGLTAELDCRGIDVELVADEWCNTLEDIKLFADNKAGHMIQIKTPDLGGINNTIEAVLYCKEK
;
A
#
# COMPACT_ATOMS: atom_id res chain seq x y z
N ARG A 1 -11.78 -19.24 -7.24
CA ARG A 1 -10.48 -19.14 -7.93
C ARG A 1 -9.36 -18.70 -6.99
N TYR A 2 -9.57 -17.66 -6.20
CA TYR A 2 -8.55 -17.16 -5.27
C TYR A 2 -8.33 -18.07 -4.04
N LEU A 3 -9.33 -18.79 -3.61
CA LEU A 3 -9.21 -19.76 -2.51
C LEU A 3 -8.37 -21.01 -2.87
N ASN A 4 -8.19 -21.28 -4.16
CA ASN A 4 -7.29 -22.34 -4.63
C ASN A 4 -5.83 -21.86 -4.78
N ALA A 5 -5.55 -20.57 -4.64
CA ALA A 5 -4.19 -20.05 -4.60
C ALA A 5 -3.45 -20.51 -3.33
N ASP A 6 -4.17 -20.92 -2.28
CA ASP A 6 -3.59 -21.47 -1.04
C ASP A 6 -2.64 -22.63 -1.29
N LYS A 7 -2.87 -23.40 -2.36
CA LYS A 7 -1.99 -24.51 -2.77
C LYS A 7 -0.76 -24.07 -3.54
N MET A 8 -0.72 -22.82 -4.00
CA MET A 8 0.41 -22.24 -4.72
C MET A 8 1.29 -21.35 -3.84
N ILE A 9 0.91 -21.16 -2.60
CA ILE A 9 1.68 -20.35 -1.65
C ILE A 9 2.91 -21.16 -1.22
N ILE A 10 4.07 -20.65 -1.58
CA ILE A 10 5.34 -21.10 -1.01
C ILE A 10 5.27 -20.87 0.50
N LYS A 11 5.50 -21.93 1.29
CA LYS A 11 5.49 -21.86 2.75
C LYS A 11 6.16 -20.60 3.26
N GLY A 12 5.40 -19.72 3.88
CA GLY A 12 5.92 -18.59 4.65
C GLY A 12 5.50 -17.19 4.23
N ALA A 13 4.81 -16.99 3.11
CA ALA A 13 4.34 -15.66 2.74
C ALA A 13 2.98 -15.73 2.04
N PRO A 14 1.88 -15.54 2.76
CA PRO A 14 0.59 -15.37 2.12
C PRO A 14 0.62 -14.07 1.32
N VAL A 15 0.71 -14.19 0.00
CA VAL A 15 0.55 -13.05 -0.91
C VAL A 15 -0.90 -13.02 -1.33
N LEU A 16 -1.62 -12.00 -0.92
CA LEU A 16 -2.90 -11.72 -1.53
C LEU A 16 -2.71 -11.18 -2.93
N PRO A 17 -3.56 -11.62 -3.86
CA PRO A 17 -3.70 -10.90 -5.11
C PRO A 17 -4.09 -9.46 -4.79
N HIS A 18 -3.49 -8.53 -5.51
CA HIS A 18 -3.86 -7.13 -5.46
C HIS A 18 -5.37 -6.98 -5.60
N ALA A 19 -6.02 -6.39 -4.64
CA ALA A 19 -7.33 -5.85 -4.84
C ALA A 19 -7.14 -4.52 -5.59
N LEU A 20 -6.87 -4.63 -6.90
CA LEU A 20 -6.79 -3.46 -7.78
C LEU A 20 -8.13 -2.74 -7.74
N ILE A 21 -8.17 -1.61 -7.08
CA ILE A 21 -9.28 -0.68 -7.18
C ILE A 21 -8.93 0.32 -8.28
N ASN A 22 -9.05 -0.14 -9.52
CA ASN A 22 -9.01 0.74 -10.68
C ASN A 22 -10.27 1.60 -10.72
N ASN A 23 -10.15 2.85 -11.04
CA ASN A 23 -11.20 3.87 -11.08
C ASN A 23 -11.73 4.30 -9.72
N VAL A 24 -11.02 5.13 -9.12
CA VAL A 24 -11.11 5.39 -7.72
C VAL A 24 -11.96 6.59 -7.36
N HIS A 25 -12.07 7.61 -8.21
CA HIS A 25 -12.98 8.73 -7.95
C HIS A 25 -14.42 8.25 -7.71
N ASP A 26 -14.88 7.27 -8.47
CA ASP A 26 -16.21 6.71 -8.30
C ASP A 26 -16.30 5.65 -7.19
N LYS A 27 -15.17 5.08 -6.75
CA LYS A 27 -15.16 3.93 -5.83
C LYS A 27 -14.72 4.26 -4.42
N LEU A 28 -13.95 5.34 -4.23
CA LEU A 28 -13.64 5.82 -2.88
C LEU A 28 -14.92 6.30 -2.18
N GLY A 29 -15.83 6.93 -2.91
CA GLY A 29 -16.93 7.72 -2.40
C GLY A 29 -16.47 9.13 -2.01
N GLU A 30 -17.39 10.03 -1.73
CA GLU A 30 -17.09 11.43 -1.42
C GLU A 30 -16.20 11.59 -0.17
N HIS A 31 -16.35 10.65 0.78
CA HIS A 31 -15.59 10.63 2.04
C HIS A 31 -14.87 9.29 2.27
N GLY A 32 -14.64 8.50 1.21
CA GLY A 32 -13.99 7.20 1.30
C GLY A 32 -14.90 6.05 1.76
N GLU A 33 -16.20 6.26 1.87
CA GLU A 33 -17.15 5.28 2.40
C GLU A 33 -17.23 4.02 1.55
N LYS A 34 -17.15 4.13 0.23
CA LYS A 34 -17.24 2.96 -0.68
C LYS A 34 -16.03 2.04 -0.54
N LEU A 35 -14.83 2.58 -0.36
CA LEU A 35 -13.65 1.76 -0.10
C LEU A 35 -13.79 1.02 1.24
N LEU A 36 -14.28 1.69 2.28
CA LEU A 36 -14.52 1.06 3.58
C LEU A 36 -15.53 -0.09 3.48
N GLU A 37 -16.61 0.09 2.74
CA GLU A 37 -17.61 -0.95 2.47
C GLU A 37 -16.99 -2.13 1.70
N TYR A 38 -16.17 -1.85 0.69
CA TYR A 38 -15.48 -2.88 -0.06
C TYR A 38 -14.48 -3.67 0.80
N VAL A 39 -13.69 -3.00 1.63
CA VAL A 39 -12.73 -3.65 2.54
C VAL A 39 -13.47 -4.55 3.54
N LYS A 40 -14.59 -4.09 4.12
CA LYS A 40 -15.44 -4.90 5.00
C LYS A 40 -16.00 -6.11 4.25
N TRP A 41 -16.52 -5.91 3.05
CA TRP A 41 -17.04 -7.00 2.24
C TRP A 41 -15.96 -8.04 1.93
N LEU A 42 -14.75 -7.61 1.55
CA LEU A 42 -13.62 -8.48 1.26
C LEU A 42 -13.21 -9.29 2.51
N ARG A 43 -13.07 -8.61 3.66
CA ARG A 43 -12.80 -9.24 4.95
C ARG A 43 -13.84 -10.33 5.27
N ASP A 44 -15.11 -9.99 5.22
CA ASP A 44 -16.19 -10.90 5.57
C ASP A 44 -16.26 -12.08 4.59
N ARG A 45 -15.99 -11.82 3.32
CA ARG A 45 -15.90 -12.86 2.29
C ARG A 45 -14.79 -13.85 2.57
N ILE A 46 -13.60 -13.39 2.95
CA ILE A 46 -12.47 -14.25 3.29
C ILE A 46 -12.78 -15.03 4.56
N LEU A 47 -13.24 -14.37 5.63
CA LEU A 47 -13.59 -15.02 6.89
C LEU A 47 -14.65 -16.11 6.71
N SER A 48 -15.63 -15.90 5.85
CA SER A 48 -16.68 -16.88 5.57
C SER A 48 -16.26 -18.04 4.67
N LYS A 49 -15.13 -17.92 3.96
CA LYS A 49 -14.70 -18.91 2.95
C LYS A 49 -13.37 -19.56 3.26
N ARG A 50 -12.57 -19.02 4.19
CA ARG A 50 -11.33 -19.66 4.59
C ARG A 50 -11.64 -20.99 5.27
N THR A 51 -10.88 -22.02 4.92
CA THR A 51 -10.99 -23.37 5.48
C THR A 51 -10.02 -23.60 6.63
N ASP A 52 -9.07 -22.67 6.80
CA ASP A 52 -8.06 -22.68 7.84
C ASP A 52 -8.04 -21.31 8.52
N GLU A 53 -8.26 -21.28 9.84
CA GLU A 53 -8.28 -20.06 10.63
C GLU A 53 -6.91 -19.37 10.70
N SER A 54 -5.84 -20.09 10.47
CA SER A 54 -4.48 -19.54 10.39
C SER A 54 -4.21 -18.77 9.09
N TYR A 55 -5.09 -18.90 8.09
CA TYR A 55 -5.01 -18.14 6.85
C TYR A 55 -5.42 -16.69 7.08
N ASN A 56 -4.42 -15.83 7.23
CA ASN A 56 -4.58 -14.40 7.45
C ASN A 56 -3.83 -13.62 6.35
N PRO A 57 -4.45 -13.44 5.19
CA PRO A 57 -3.83 -12.71 4.09
C PRO A 57 -3.66 -11.22 4.41
N VAL A 58 -2.65 -10.61 3.79
CA VAL A 58 -2.45 -9.16 3.83
C VAL A 58 -3.30 -8.50 2.75
N PHE A 59 -4.06 -7.46 3.08
CA PHE A 59 -4.76 -6.66 2.10
C PHE A 59 -3.80 -5.64 1.50
N HIS A 60 -3.49 -5.80 0.24
CA HIS A 60 -2.69 -4.84 -0.51
C HIS A 60 -3.63 -4.05 -1.42
N LEU A 61 -3.84 -2.78 -1.08
CA LEU A 61 -4.77 -1.88 -1.77
C LEU A 61 -3.95 -0.87 -2.57
N ASP A 62 -4.01 -0.99 -3.88
CA ASP A 62 -3.42 -0.01 -4.79
C ASP A 62 -4.46 1.05 -5.13
N LEU A 63 -4.22 2.29 -4.69
CA LEU A 63 -5.23 3.34 -4.65
C LEU A 63 -5.00 4.50 -5.62
N TYR A 64 -3.91 4.48 -6.38
CA TYR A 64 -3.67 5.46 -7.46
C TYR A 64 -3.88 6.94 -7.04
N GLY A 65 -3.30 7.33 -5.93
CA GLY A 65 -3.35 8.72 -5.46
C GLY A 65 -4.66 9.20 -4.84
N THR A 66 -5.64 8.33 -4.71
CA THR A 66 -7.02 8.75 -4.44
C THR A 66 -7.30 9.19 -3.02
N ILE A 67 -6.52 8.74 -2.03
CA ILE A 67 -6.63 9.28 -0.67
C ILE A 67 -6.14 10.72 -0.68
N GLY A 68 -5.00 11.02 -1.30
CA GLY A 68 -4.50 12.37 -1.45
C GLY A 68 -5.48 13.28 -2.20
N ALA A 69 -6.06 12.79 -3.30
CA ALA A 69 -7.06 13.53 -4.06
C ALA A 69 -8.32 13.85 -3.24
N ALA A 70 -8.76 12.93 -2.36
CA ALA A 70 -9.96 13.14 -1.53
C ALA A 70 -9.73 14.03 -0.31
N PHE A 71 -8.56 13.94 0.33
CA PHE A 71 -8.29 14.60 1.60
C PHE A 71 -7.22 15.72 1.51
N GLY A 72 -6.51 15.80 0.38
CA GLY A 72 -5.38 16.70 0.14
C GLY A 72 -4.03 16.04 0.45
N ASP A 73 -3.09 16.09 -0.50
CA ASP A 73 -1.80 15.36 -0.46
C ASP A 73 -0.90 15.69 0.75
N PHE A 74 -1.08 16.85 1.36
CA PHE A 74 -0.34 17.28 2.56
C PHE A 74 -1.22 17.38 3.81
N ASN A 75 -2.46 16.93 3.75
CA ASN A 75 -3.34 16.85 4.92
C ASN A 75 -3.17 15.51 5.63
N PHE A 76 -1.97 15.28 6.15
CA PHE A 76 -1.57 14.00 6.77
C PHE A 76 -2.52 13.57 7.89
N SER A 77 -3.03 14.52 8.67
CA SER A 77 -3.96 14.21 9.76
C SER A 77 -5.27 13.61 9.24
N ALA A 78 -5.88 14.22 8.22
CA ALA A 78 -7.14 13.71 7.64
C ALA A 78 -6.93 12.37 6.93
N MET A 79 -5.81 12.22 6.21
CA MET A 79 -5.45 10.95 5.58
C MET A 79 -5.23 9.85 6.62
N ALA A 80 -4.50 10.13 7.69
CA ALA A 80 -4.26 9.18 8.78
C ALA A 80 -5.56 8.78 9.49
N ASP A 81 -6.47 9.72 9.75
CA ASP A 81 -7.81 9.43 10.31
C ASP A 81 -8.61 8.48 9.41
N TYR A 82 -8.49 8.66 8.09
CA TYR A 82 -9.15 7.79 7.13
C TYR A 82 -8.48 6.41 7.05
N ILE A 83 -7.15 6.36 6.98
CA ILE A 83 -6.37 5.11 6.95
C ILE A 83 -6.61 4.27 8.20
N ALA A 84 -6.73 4.89 9.37
CA ALA A 84 -7.11 4.19 10.60
C ALA A 84 -8.50 3.52 10.49
N LYS A 85 -9.45 4.14 9.77
CA LYS A 85 -10.76 3.51 9.51
C LYS A 85 -10.63 2.32 8.56
N VAL A 86 -9.73 2.40 7.55
CA VAL A 86 -9.44 1.28 6.64
C VAL A 86 -8.81 0.12 7.41
N GLU A 87 -7.84 0.39 8.28
CA GLU A 87 -7.25 -0.60 9.19
C GLU A 87 -8.33 -1.31 10.01
N GLN A 88 -9.20 -0.56 10.68
CA GLN A 88 -10.28 -1.14 11.50
C GLN A 88 -11.27 -1.95 10.66
N ALA A 89 -11.58 -1.51 9.44
CA ALA A 89 -12.46 -2.22 8.53
C ALA A 89 -11.89 -3.56 8.06
N ALA A 90 -10.57 -3.66 7.96
CA ALA A 90 -9.87 -4.87 7.49
C ALA A 90 -9.63 -5.90 8.60
N LYS A 91 -9.63 -5.52 9.88
CA LYS A 91 -9.29 -6.44 10.99
C LYS A 91 -10.07 -7.76 10.90
N PRO A 92 -9.39 -8.91 11.08
CA PRO A 92 -8.05 -9.11 11.65
C PRO A 92 -6.89 -9.08 10.63
N PHE A 93 -7.14 -8.72 9.39
CA PHE A 93 -6.14 -8.74 8.34
C PHE A 93 -5.28 -7.48 8.35
N HIS A 94 -3.97 -7.65 8.12
CA HIS A 94 -3.04 -6.54 7.93
C HIS A 94 -3.28 -5.82 6.60
N VAL A 95 -3.01 -4.53 6.54
CA VAL A 95 -3.26 -3.68 5.36
C VAL A 95 -1.97 -3.06 4.86
N ARG A 96 -1.81 -3.07 3.54
CA ARG A 96 -0.86 -2.26 2.79
C ARG A 96 -1.61 -1.35 1.86
N ILE A 97 -1.19 -0.11 1.79
CA ILE A 97 -1.75 0.88 0.87
C ILE A 97 -0.64 1.35 -0.07
N GLU A 98 -0.78 1.00 -1.34
CA GLU A 98 0.09 1.45 -2.42
C GLU A 98 -0.49 2.71 -3.05
N GLY A 99 0.36 3.71 -3.34
CA GLY A 99 -0.02 4.96 -3.96
C GLY A 99 -1.12 5.72 -3.20
N PRO A 100 -0.98 6.03 -1.90
CA PRO A 100 -2.01 6.77 -1.16
C PRO A 100 -2.22 8.18 -1.69
N MET A 101 -1.18 8.81 -2.23
CA MET A 101 -1.20 10.07 -2.96
C MET A 101 -0.33 9.94 -4.21
N ASP A 102 -0.62 10.77 -5.21
CA ASP A 102 0.17 10.95 -6.42
C ASP A 102 0.33 12.44 -6.68
N CYS A 103 1.52 12.95 -6.35
CA CYS A 103 1.87 14.35 -6.54
C CYS A 103 2.43 14.52 -7.94
N ASP A 104 1.59 14.86 -8.90
CA ASP A 104 1.92 15.03 -10.32
C ASP A 104 3.01 16.07 -10.60
N SER A 105 3.38 16.88 -9.60
CA SER A 105 4.29 18.01 -9.77
C SER A 105 5.73 17.58 -10.01
N ASP A 106 6.27 16.75 -9.13
CA ASP A 106 7.66 16.28 -9.18
C ASP A 106 7.95 15.22 -8.11
N ARG A 107 9.07 14.50 -8.31
CA ARG A 107 9.55 13.45 -7.41
C ARG A 107 9.81 13.94 -5.99
N GLU A 108 10.37 15.15 -5.83
CA GLU A 108 10.71 15.66 -4.49
C GLU A 108 9.45 15.96 -3.67
N THR A 109 8.43 16.48 -4.33
CA THR A 109 7.11 16.71 -3.73
C THR A 109 6.47 15.40 -3.32
N GLN A 110 6.52 14.36 -4.16
CA GLN A 110 6.04 13.02 -3.84
C GLN A 110 6.77 12.45 -2.61
N ILE A 111 8.10 12.55 -2.56
CA ILE A 111 8.89 12.08 -1.42
C ILE A 111 8.47 12.79 -0.13
N LYS A 112 8.32 14.11 -0.15
CA LYS A 112 7.91 14.89 1.03
C LYS A 112 6.52 14.49 1.52
N ALA A 113 5.58 14.35 0.59
CA ALA A 113 4.20 13.99 0.91
C ALA A 113 4.14 12.58 1.53
N LEU A 114 4.78 11.61 0.89
CA LEU A 114 4.76 10.23 1.37
C LEU A 114 5.54 10.06 2.68
N SER A 115 6.72 10.70 2.83
CA SER A 115 7.47 10.69 4.11
C SER A 115 6.66 11.30 5.24
N GLY A 116 5.96 12.41 4.97
CA GLY A 116 5.12 13.06 5.96
C GLY A 116 3.96 12.18 6.42
N LEU A 117 3.27 11.51 5.49
CA LEU A 117 2.21 10.59 5.83
C LEU A 117 2.74 9.34 6.56
N THR A 118 3.89 8.79 6.15
CA THR A 118 4.54 7.68 6.83
C THR A 118 4.82 8.01 8.29
N ALA A 119 5.46 9.15 8.53
CA ALA A 119 5.76 9.62 9.87
C ALA A 119 4.50 9.86 10.73
N GLU A 120 3.42 10.34 10.13
CA GLU A 120 2.14 10.55 10.82
C GLU A 120 1.50 9.23 11.24
N LEU A 121 1.51 8.20 10.38
CA LEU A 121 1.01 6.86 10.73
C LEU A 121 1.83 6.25 11.86
N ASP A 122 3.15 6.30 11.77
CA ASP A 122 4.06 5.80 12.80
C ASP A 122 3.83 6.48 14.15
N CYS A 123 3.74 7.82 14.13
CA CYS A 123 3.50 8.62 15.35
C CYS A 123 2.18 8.24 16.03
N ARG A 124 1.14 7.91 15.25
CA ARG A 124 -0.17 7.51 15.78
C ARG A 124 -0.30 6.03 16.09
N GLY A 125 0.70 5.20 15.74
CA GLY A 125 0.66 3.76 15.90
C GLY A 125 -0.42 3.09 15.04
N ILE A 126 -0.67 3.60 13.83
CA ILE A 126 -1.58 3.02 12.84
C ILE A 126 -0.83 1.90 12.13
N ASP A 127 -1.29 0.65 12.29
CA ASP A 127 -0.64 -0.55 11.74
C ASP A 127 -1.02 -0.77 10.26
N VAL A 128 -0.60 0.17 9.41
CA VAL A 128 -0.78 0.11 7.95
C VAL A 128 0.55 0.45 7.29
N GLU A 129 1.03 -0.44 6.41
CA GLU A 129 2.24 -0.19 5.63
C GLU A 129 1.90 0.59 4.36
N LEU A 130 2.53 1.74 4.16
CA LEU A 130 2.47 2.49 2.90
C LEU A 130 3.51 1.96 1.92
N VAL A 131 3.10 1.79 0.65
CA VAL A 131 3.95 1.32 -0.43
C VAL A 131 4.14 2.43 -1.45
N ALA A 132 5.38 2.84 -1.67
CA ALA A 132 5.73 3.78 -2.73
C ALA A 132 5.75 3.08 -4.08
N ASP A 133 5.09 3.63 -5.07
CA ASP A 133 5.11 3.18 -6.45
C ASP A 133 5.47 4.34 -7.40
N GLU A 134 4.69 5.41 -7.39
CA GLU A 134 4.90 6.53 -8.28
C GLU A 134 6.25 7.21 -8.03
N TRP A 135 6.95 7.59 -9.10
CA TRP A 135 8.31 8.16 -9.07
C TRP A 135 9.41 7.21 -8.59
N CYS A 136 9.16 5.92 -8.40
CA CYS A 136 10.13 4.89 -7.99
C CYS A 136 10.58 4.02 -9.17
N ASN A 137 10.97 4.62 -10.30
CA ASN A 137 11.19 3.90 -11.55
C ASN A 137 12.65 3.57 -11.85
N THR A 138 13.59 4.10 -11.08
CA THR A 138 15.01 3.82 -11.21
C THR A 138 15.62 3.35 -9.90
N LEU A 139 16.80 2.72 -9.95
CA LEU A 139 17.55 2.34 -8.74
C LEU A 139 17.87 3.56 -7.88
N GLU A 140 18.16 4.70 -8.50
CA GLU A 140 18.44 5.96 -7.81
C GLU A 140 17.20 6.47 -7.08
N ASP A 141 16.03 6.44 -7.73
CA ASP A 141 14.76 6.82 -7.12
C ASP A 141 14.46 5.94 -5.89
N ILE A 142 14.59 4.63 -6.03
CA ILE A 142 14.37 3.69 -4.92
C ILE A 142 15.27 4.02 -3.72
N LYS A 143 16.55 4.28 -3.96
CA LYS A 143 17.47 4.68 -2.90
C LYS A 143 17.04 5.98 -2.23
N LEU A 144 16.62 6.96 -3.04
CA LEU A 144 16.18 8.25 -2.55
C LEU A 144 14.92 8.14 -1.68
N PHE A 145 13.93 7.35 -2.11
CA PHE A 145 12.73 7.08 -1.32
C PHE A 145 13.06 6.36 -0.01
N ALA A 146 13.90 5.33 -0.06
CA ALA A 146 14.32 4.59 1.12
C ALA A 146 15.07 5.49 2.13
N ASP A 147 15.98 6.33 1.67
CA ASP A 147 16.75 7.25 2.51
C ASP A 147 15.88 8.29 3.21
N ASN A 148 14.79 8.70 2.57
CA ASN A 148 13.84 9.66 3.10
C ASN A 148 12.68 9.03 3.87
N LYS A 149 12.66 7.69 4.05
CA LYS A 149 11.54 6.98 4.67
C LYS A 149 10.20 7.30 4.00
N ALA A 150 10.21 7.45 2.68
CA ALA A 150 9.02 7.72 1.88
C ALA A 150 8.29 6.41 1.60
N GLY A 151 7.43 6.02 2.53
CA GLY A 151 6.77 4.72 2.60
C GLY A 151 7.49 3.73 3.49
N HIS A 152 6.77 2.72 3.96
CA HIS A 152 7.31 1.57 4.70
C HIS A 152 7.88 0.52 3.75
N MET A 153 7.40 0.53 2.52
CA MET A 153 7.78 -0.39 1.44
C MET A 153 7.90 0.37 0.12
N ILE A 154 8.62 -0.23 -0.83
CA ILE A 154 8.77 0.29 -2.18
C ILE A 154 8.41 -0.80 -3.18
N GLN A 155 7.63 -0.45 -4.19
CA GLN A 155 7.32 -1.32 -5.32
C GLN A 155 8.54 -1.41 -6.24
N ILE A 156 9.15 -2.60 -6.31
CA ILE A 156 10.33 -2.84 -7.14
C ILE A 156 9.91 -3.55 -8.43
N LYS A 157 9.98 -2.83 -9.55
CA LYS A 157 9.59 -3.33 -10.88
C LYS A 157 10.83 -3.60 -11.71
N THR A 158 11.19 -4.85 -11.91
CA THR A 158 12.38 -5.26 -12.67
C THR A 158 12.47 -4.63 -14.06
N PRO A 159 11.38 -4.51 -14.84
CA PRO A 159 11.43 -3.86 -16.15
C PRO A 159 11.91 -2.40 -16.09
N ASP A 160 11.48 -1.65 -15.09
CA ASP A 160 11.80 -0.23 -14.94
C ASP A 160 13.26 -0.03 -14.52
N LEU A 161 13.81 -0.97 -13.76
CA LEU A 161 15.21 -0.93 -13.31
C LEU A 161 16.23 -1.34 -14.36
N GLY A 162 15.78 -1.80 -15.53
CA GLY A 162 16.63 -2.13 -16.66
C GLY A 162 17.47 -3.41 -16.53
N GLY A 163 17.40 -4.11 -15.39
CA GLY A 163 18.14 -5.36 -15.23
C GLY A 163 18.07 -5.98 -13.84
N ILE A 164 18.36 -7.28 -13.78
CA ILE A 164 18.29 -8.06 -12.55
C ILE A 164 19.28 -7.59 -11.48
N ASN A 165 20.44 -7.11 -11.87
CA ASN A 165 21.44 -6.62 -10.92
C ASN A 165 20.90 -5.41 -10.13
N ASN A 166 20.29 -4.46 -10.85
CA ASN A 166 19.66 -3.30 -10.21
C ASN A 166 18.49 -3.70 -9.32
N THR A 167 17.73 -4.71 -9.73
CA THR A 167 16.63 -5.25 -8.92
C THR A 167 17.16 -5.84 -7.61
N ILE A 168 18.21 -6.65 -7.66
CA ILE A 168 18.85 -7.23 -6.47
C ILE A 168 19.41 -6.13 -5.58
N GLU A 169 20.11 -5.14 -6.16
CA GLU A 169 20.66 -4.02 -5.41
C GLU A 169 19.58 -3.20 -4.73
N ALA A 170 18.48 -2.90 -5.43
CA ALA A 170 17.33 -2.21 -4.84
C ALA A 170 16.76 -2.94 -3.62
N VAL A 171 16.54 -4.26 -3.75
CA VAL A 171 16.03 -5.08 -2.63
C VAL A 171 16.98 -5.08 -1.44
N LEU A 172 18.28 -5.27 -1.69
CA LEU A 172 19.28 -5.27 -0.62
C LEU A 172 19.35 -3.91 0.07
N TYR A 173 19.36 -2.83 -0.71
CA TYR A 173 19.40 -1.47 -0.18
C TYR A 173 18.19 -1.17 0.72
N CYS A 174 16.97 -1.48 0.26
CA CYS A 174 15.76 -1.27 1.06
C CYS A 174 15.74 -2.09 2.36
N LYS A 175 16.40 -3.26 2.37
CA LYS A 175 16.50 -4.09 3.59
C LYS A 175 17.49 -3.57 4.63
N GLU A 176 18.41 -2.70 4.24
CA GLU A 176 19.40 -2.09 5.12
C GLU A 176 18.88 -0.80 5.77
N LYS A 177 17.76 -0.23 5.28
CA LYS A 177 17.16 1.03 5.73
C LYS A 177 15.97 0.83 6.64
#